data_67380276bc0086cf23bc893406fa3206
#
_entry.id   67380276bc0086cf23bc893406fa3206
#
_cell.length_a   1.000
_cell.length_b   1.000
_cell.length_c   1.000
_cell.angle_alpha   90.00
_cell.angle_beta   90.00
_cell.angle_gamma   90.00
#
_symmetry.space_group_name_H-M   'P 1'
#
loop_
_entity.id
_entity.type
_entity.pdbx_description
1 polymer ?
#
loop_
_entity_poly.entity_id
_entity_poly.type
_entity_poly.pdbx_seq_one_letter_code
_entity_poly.pdbx_strand_id
1 'polypeptide(L)'
;MLRKLRERIHSEEEGFTLIELLVVILIIGILAAIALPAFLGKQKKGEDADAKSTARNSVSQIESCYANEQDYDKCDSAAELGNTGLDIGGTVAITPDGATSPKRGFTVVATSKSGNKFTIKKDEATGKISRSCTTVGEGGCPSGGATNW
;
A
#
# COMPACT_ATOMS: atom_id res chain seq x y z
N MET A 1 4.22 11.87 -62.39
CA MET A 1 3.86 12.23 -61.00
C MET A 1 4.67 11.48 -59.96
N LEU A 2 5.00 10.24 -60.12
CA LEU A 2 5.77 9.41 -59.15
C LEU A 2 7.24 9.82 -58.92
N ARG A 3 7.88 10.52 -59.88
CA ARG A 3 9.26 11.01 -59.75
C ARG A 3 9.42 12.13 -58.71
N LYS A 4 8.47 13.03 -58.61
CA LYS A 4 8.48 14.14 -57.61
C LYS A 4 8.21 13.70 -56.19
N LEU A 5 7.52 12.58 -55.96
CA LEU A 5 7.32 11.99 -54.65
C LEU A 5 8.61 11.30 -54.13
N ARG A 6 9.40 10.72 -55.03
CA ARG A 6 10.65 10.05 -54.68
C ARG A 6 11.77 11.03 -54.30
N GLU A 7 11.78 12.19 -54.87
CA GLU A 7 12.74 13.27 -54.51
C GLU A 7 12.44 13.92 -53.17
N ARG A 8 11.18 13.98 -52.75
CA ARG A 8 10.80 14.53 -51.43
C ARG A 8 11.10 13.59 -50.25
N ILE A 9 11.18 12.30 -50.50
CA ILE A 9 11.50 11.31 -49.45
C ILE A 9 13.02 11.26 -49.18
N HIS A 10 13.85 11.72 -50.16
CA HIS A 10 15.31 11.67 -50.03
C HIS A 10 15.94 12.93 -49.47
N SER A 11 15.16 14.01 -49.24
CA SER A 11 15.69 15.29 -48.74
C SER A 11 15.48 15.51 -47.24
N GLU A 12 14.90 14.57 -46.48
CA GLU A 12 14.68 14.68 -45.05
C GLU A 12 15.38 13.57 -44.20
N GLU A 13 16.34 12.86 -44.77
CA GLU A 13 17.23 11.99 -44.01
C GLU A 13 18.40 12.81 -43.43
N GLU A 14 18.10 13.82 -42.60
CA GLU A 14 19.08 14.33 -41.65
C GLU A 14 19.27 13.29 -40.58
N GLY A 15 20.21 12.38 -40.76
CA GLY A 15 20.58 11.37 -39.79
C GLY A 15 21.08 12.02 -38.51
N PHE A 16 20.62 11.54 -37.36
CA PHE A 16 21.14 11.95 -36.05
C PHE A 16 22.66 11.76 -35.97
N THR A 17 23.36 12.74 -35.45
CA THR A 17 24.78 12.60 -35.16
C THR A 17 25.00 11.70 -33.94
N LEU A 18 26.12 10.98 -33.94
CA LEU A 18 26.49 10.13 -32.79
C LEU A 18 26.57 10.92 -31.47
N ILE A 19 27.03 12.20 -31.58
CA ILE A 19 27.17 13.07 -30.42
C ILE A 19 25.82 13.53 -29.86
N GLU A 20 24.80 13.77 -30.69
CA GLU A 20 23.43 14.10 -30.27
C GLU A 20 22.82 12.94 -29.45
N LEU A 21 23.00 11.71 -29.94
CA LEU A 21 22.53 10.54 -29.22
C LEU A 21 23.26 10.37 -27.88
N LEU A 22 24.60 10.57 -27.90
CA LEU A 22 25.42 10.40 -26.68
C LEU A 22 25.05 11.44 -25.61
N VAL A 23 24.84 12.70 -25.99
CA VAL A 23 24.44 13.74 -25.04
C VAL A 23 23.04 13.47 -24.47
N VAL A 24 22.10 12.99 -25.27
CA VAL A 24 20.75 12.64 -24.80
C VAL A 24 20.79 11.52 -23.76
N ILE A 25 21.51 10.43 -24.03
CA ILE A 25 21.60 9.33 -23.04
C ILE A 25 22.35 9.75 -21.78
N LEU A 26 23.35 10.65 -21.89
CA LEU A 26 24.05 11.21 -20.74
C LEU A 26 23.08 12.00 -19.84
N ILE A 27 22.27 12.89 -20.43
CA ILE A 27 21.30 13.70 -19.70
C ILE A 27 20.24 12.80 -19.04
N ILE A 28 19.70 11.83 -19.78
CA ILE A 28 18.73 10.86 -19.22
C ILE A 28 19.36 10.10 -18.05
N GLY A 29 20.61 9.67 -18.17
CA GLY A 29 21.31 8.95 -17.09
C GLY A 29 21.43 9.78 -15.82
N ILE A 30 21.79 11.05 -15.94
CA ILE A 30 21.91 11.97 -14.78
C ILE A 30 20.54 12.22 -14.14
N LEU A 31 19.52 12.47 -14.93
CA LEU A 31 18.15 12.70 -14.44
C LEU A 31 17.58 11.46 -13.75
N ALA A 32 17.77 10.29 -14.34
CA ALA A 32 17.33 9.02 -13.77
C ALA A 32 18.01 8.70 -12.43
N ALA A 33 19.31 8.98 -12.32
CA ALA A 33 20.06 8.74 -11.08
C ALA A 33 19.49 9.50 -9.87
N ILE A 34 18.91 10.68 -10.08
CA ILE A 34 18.29 11.50 -9.03
C ILE A 34 16.82 11.11 -8.83
N ALA A 35 16.09 10.86 -9.92
CA ALA A 35 14.64 10.65 -9.89
C ALA A 35 14.23 9.27 -9.36
N LEU A 36 14.98 8.20 -9.67
CA LEU A 36 14.62 6.84 -9.30
C LEU A 36 14.53 6.62 -7.77
N PRO A 37 15.49 7.03 -6.95
CA PRO A 37 15.40 6.86 -5.49
C PRO A 37 14.20 7.60 -4.89
N ALA A 38 13.95 8.83 -5.35
CA ALA A 38 12.82 9.63 -4.89
C ALA A 38 11.46 9.01 -5.27
N PHE A 39 11.37 8.45 -6.47
CA PHE A 39 10.16 7.79 -6.96
C PHE A 39 9.83 6.52 -6.16
N LEU A 40 10.82 5.66 -5.90
CA LEU A 40 10.64 4.44 -5.12
C LEU A 40 10.16 4.73 -3.68
N GLY A 41 10.68 5.79 -3.07
CA GLY A 41 10.22 6.21 -1.74
C GLY A 41 8.76 6.69 -1.74
N LYS A 42 8.31 7.37 -2.79
CA LYS A 42 6.90 7.79 -2.93
C LYS A 42 5.97 6.62 -3.22
N GLN A 43 6.41 5.65 -4.03
CA GLN A 43 5.64 4.44 -4.31
C GLN A 43 5.36 3.67 -3.02
N LYS A 44 6.38 3.40 -2.19
CA LYS A 44 6.20 2.75 -0.88
C LYS A 44 5.19 3.47 0.01
N LYS A 45 5.20 4.81 0.03
CA LYS A 45 4.23 5.60 0.80
C LYS A 45 2.79 5.42 0.29
N GLY A 46 2.59 5.31 -1.02
CA GLY A 46 1.30 5.02 -1.64
C GLY A 46 0.78 3.63 -1.23
N GLU A 47 1.61 2.61 -1.37
CA GLU A 47 1.29 1.23 -0.98
C GLU A 47 0.95 1.13 0.52
N ASP A 48 1.66 1.87 1.36
CA ASP A 48 1.39 1.92 2.81
C ASP A 48 0.09 2.67 3.13
N ALA A 49 -0.27 3.69 2.35
CA ALA A 49 -1.54 4.38 2.49
C ALA A 49 -2.73 3.46 2.20
N ASP A 50 -2.61 2.61 1.17
CA ASP A 50 -3.60 1.59 0.84
C ASP A 50 -3.76 0.57 1.99
N ALA A 51 -2.66 0.08 2.55
CA ALA A 51 -2.70 -0.85 3.69
C ALA A 51 -3.34 -0.22 4.94
N LYS A 52 -3.05 1.04 5.22
CA LYS A 52 -3.71 1.80 6.30
C LYS A 52 -5.21 1.93 6.09
N SER A 53 -5.62 2.24 4.86
CA SER A 53 -7.04 2.32 4.49
C SER A 53 -7.72 0.97 4.68
N THR A 54 -7.07 -0.09 4.20
CA THR A 54 -7.54 -1.47 4.35
C THR A 54 -7.70 -1.86 5.82
N ALA A 55 -6.72 -1.53 6.68
CA ALA A 55 -6.81 -1.80 8.12
C ALA A 55 -8.02 -1.09 8.76
N ARG A 56 -8.27 0.18 8.41
CA ARG A 56 -9.42 0.94 8.93
C ARG A 56 -10.75 0.38 8.43
N ASN A 57 -10.83 0.02 7.16
CA ASN A 57 -12.02 -0.60 6.58
C ASN A 57 -12.33 -1.93 7.25
N SER A 58 -11.30 -2.74 7.54
CA SER A 58 -11.45 -4.01 8.27
C SER A 58 -12.03 -3.79 9.67
N VAL A 59 -11.53 -2.78 10.40
CA VAL A 59 -12.09 -2.44 11.72
C VAL A 59 -13.58 -2.07 11.61
N SER A 60 -13.97 -1.30 10.61
CA SER A 60 -15.37 -0.94 10.40
C SER A 60 -16.26 -2.16 10.16
N GLN A 61 -15.77 -3.13 9.39
CA GLN A 61 -16.52 -4.37 9.14
C GLN A 61 -16.63 -5.25 10.39
N ILE A 62 -15.55 -5.38 11.14
CA ILE A 62 -15.52 -6.14 12.40
C ILE A 62 -16.47 -5.52 13.43
N GLU A 63 -16.46 -4.20 13.60
CA GLU A 63 -17.36 -3.50 14.52
C GLU A 63 -18.83 -3.64 14.09
N SER A 64 -19.12 -3.63 12.79
CA SER A 64 -20.45 -3.90 12.26
C SER A 64 -20.93 -5.33 12.56
N CYS A 65 -20.07 -6.32 12.40
CA CYS A 65 -20.34 -7.70 12.76
C CYS A 65 -20.56 -7.84 14.28
N TYR A 66 -19.68 -7.25 15.08
CA TYR A 66 -19.79 -7.26 16.53
C TYR A 66 -21.09 -6.66 17.06
N ALA A 67 -21.65 -5.68 16.39
CA ALA A 67 -22.93 -5.10 16.77
C ALA A 67 -24.06 -6.15 16.77
N ASN A 68 -23.97 -7.17 15.92
CA ASN A 68 -24.92 -8.26 15.83
C ASN A 68 -24.55 -9.45 16.74
N GLU A 69 -23.28 -9.88 16.66
CA GLU A 69 -22.81 -11.11 17.28
C GLU A 69 -22.37 -10.94 18.74
N GLN A 70 -22.01 -9.72 19.17
CA GLN A 70 -21.49 -9.37 20.50
C GLN A 70 -20.25 -10.18 20.93
N ASP A 71 -19.55 -10.78 19.93
CA ASP A 71 -18.35 -11.61 20.11
C ASP A 71 -17.44 -11.49 18.90
N TYR A 72 -16.22 -10.98 19.07
CA TYR A 72 -15.26 -10.86 17.97
C TYR A 72 -14.74 -12.21 17.46
N ASP A 73 -14.88 -13.30 18.25
CA ASP A 73 -14.54 -14.66 17.80
C ASP A 73 -15.40 -15.13 16.60
N LYS A 74 -16.54 -14.47 16.38
CA LYS A 74 -17.45 -14.71 15.27
C LYS A 74 -17.33 -13.68 14.15
N CYS A 75 -16.28 -12.87 14.17
CA CYS A 75 -16.07 -11.76 13.25
C CYS A 75 -14.62 -11.71 12.74
N ASP A 76 -13.91 -12.83 12.67
CA ASP A 76 -12.49 -12.87 12.35
C ASP A 76 -12.16 -13.44 10.97
N SER A 77 -13.14 -14.03 10.30
CA SER A 77 -12.96 -14.69 9.01
C SER A 77 -13.78 -14.06 7.87
N ALA A 78 -13.33 -14.31 6.64
CA ALA A 78 -14.08 -13.88 5.45
C ALA A 78 -15.47 -14.52 5.35
N ALA A 79 -15.66 -15.72 5.92
CA ALA A 79 -16.94 -16.42 5.92
C ALA A 79 -17.96 -15.71 6.81
N GLU A 80 -17.53 -15.17 7.94
CA GLU A 80 -18.38 -14.49 8.93
C GLU A 80 -18.67 -13.04 8.55
N LEU A 81 -17.66 -12.34 8.01
CA LEU A 81 -17.80 -10.95 7.59
C LEU A 81 -18.50 -10.80 6.22
N GLY A 82 -18.61 -11.90 5.45
CA GLY A 82 -19.19 -11.88 4.12
C GLY A 82 -18.31 -11.19 3.08
N ASN A 83 -18.92 -10.79 1.97
CA ASN A 83 -18.18 -10.16 0.87
C ASN A 83 -17.90 -8.69 1.16
N THR A 84 -16.83 -8.42 1.90
CA THR A 84 -16.38 -7.07 2.28
C THR A 84 -15.51 -6.40 1.21
N GLY A 85 -15.08 -7.14 0.19
CA GLY A 85 -14.06 -6.70 -0.78
C GLY A 85 -12.64 -6.62 -0.18
N LEU A 86 -12.42 -7.09 1.04
CA LEU A 86 -11.12 -7.15 1.72
C LEU A 86 -10.53 -8.56 1.60
N ASP A 87 -9.22 -8.64 1.44
CA ASP A 87 -8.48 -9.91 1.37
C ASP A 87 -8.17 -10.43 2.78
N ILE A 88 -9.24 -10.88 3.47
CA ILE A 88 -9.17 -11.40 4.83
C ILE A 88 -8.60 -12.82 4.80
N GLY A 89 -7.55 -13.05 5.59
CA GLY A 89 -6.76 -14.29 5.57
C GLY A 89 -5.57 -14.24 4.60
N GLY A 90 -5.51 -13.25 3.69
CA GLY A 90 -4.37 -12.96 2.82
C GLY A 90 -3.57 -11.76 3.32
N THR A 91 -3.83 -10.58 2.77
CA THR A 91 -3.15 -9.34 3.18
C THR A 91 -3.66 -8.75 4.49
N VAL A 92 -4.86 -9.14 4.92
CA VAL A 92 -5.46 -8.75 6.20
C VAL A 92 -5.58 -9.95 7.11
N ALA A 93 -4.97 -9.87 8.30
CA ALA A 93 -5.18 -10.83 9.37
C ALA A 93 -6.00 -10.17 10.49
N ILE A 94 -7.03 -10.87 10.94
CA ILE A 94 -7.87 -10.48 12.07
C ILE A 94 -7.67 -11.53 13.15
N THR A 95 -7.40 -11.09 14.38
CA THR A 95 -7.23 -11.97 15.52
C THR A 95 -8.03 -11.40 16.68
N PRO A 96 -9.06 -12.11 17.15
CA PRO A 96 -9.79 -11.73 18.36
C PRO A 96 -8.87 -11.75 19.60
N ASP A 97 -9.01 -10.76 20.46
CA ASP A 97 -8.20 -10.60 21.69
C ASP A 97 -9.10 -10.85 22.90
N GLY A 98 -8.63 -11.72 23.79
CA GLY A 98 -9.34 -12.12 24.98
C GLY A 98 -9.10 -13.58 25.34
N ALA A 99 -9.13 -13.89 26.64
CA ALA A 99 -8.89 -15.22 27.17
C ALA A 99 -10.12 -16.14 27.10
N THR A 100 -11.32 -15.54 27.10
CA THR A 100 -12.60 -16.28 27.15
C THR A 100 -13.61 -15.61 26.21
N SER A 101 -14.54 -16.40 25.64
CA SER A 101 -15.69 -15.89 24.89
C SER A 101 -16.80 -15.40 25.85
N PRO A 102 -17.51 -14.30 25.51
CA PRO A 102 -17.38 -13.49 24.31
C PRO A 102 -16.15 -12.58 24.34
N LYS A 103 -15.36 -12.59 23.25
CA LYS A 103 -14.19 -11.72 23.09
C LYS A 103 -14.59 -10.30 22.76
N ARG A 104 -14.00 -9.34 23.46
CA ARG A 104 -14.32 -7.90 23.34
C ARG A 104 -13.20 -7.07 22.80
N GLY A 105 -12.05 -7.67 22.48
CA GLY A 105 -10.90 -7.07 21.85
C GLY A 105 -10.56 -7.74 20.52
N PHE A 106 -9.79 -7.07 19.70
CA PHE A 106 -9.28 -7.59 18.43
C PHE A 106 -7.96 -6.94 18.03
N THR A 107 -7.23 -7.64 17.17
CA THR A 107 -6.06 -7.12 16.48
C THR A 107 -6.25 -7.30 14.97
N VAL A 108 -6.20 -6.22 14.21
CA VAL A 108 -6.18 -6.21 12.75
C VAL A 108 -4.78 -5.87 12.27
N VAL A 109 -4.24 -6.68 11.38
CA VAL A 109 -2.95 -6.45 10.74
C VAL A 109 -3.16 -6.40 9.23
N ALA A 110 -2.90 -5.26 8.60
CA ALA A 110 -2.86 -5.14 7.15
C ALA A 110 -1.41 -5.07 6.66
N THR A 111 -1.07 -5.95 5.72
CA THR A 111 0.26 -6.04 5.13
C THR A 111 0.30 -5.25 3.83
N SER A 112 1.20 -4.26 3.77
CA SER A 112 1.46 -3.45 2.57
C SER A 112 2.30 -4.23 1.55
N LYS A 113 2.16 -3.88 0.27
CA LYS A 113 3.06 -4.36 -0.79
C LYS A 113 4.52 -3.91 -0.57
N SER A 114 4.75 -2.82 0.15
CA SER A 114 6.08 -2.36 0.57
C SER A 114 6.76 -3.30 1.58
N GLY A 115 6.01 -4.24 2.18
CA GLY A 115 6.43 -5.12 3.27
C GLY A 115 6.11 -4.59 4.67
N ASN A 116 5.68 -3.32 4.82
CA ASN A 116 5.23 -2.79 6.10
C ASN A 116 3.91 -3.43 6.54
N LYS A 117 3.76 -3.61 7.86
CA LYS A 117 2.51 -4.06 8.46
C LYS A 117 1.93 -2.94 9.32
N PHE A 118 0.64 -2.70 9.15
CA PHE A 118 -0.12 -1.70 9.90
C PHE A 118 -1.11 -2.40 10.79
N THR A 119 -0.96 -2.22 12.08
CA THR A 119 -1.75 -2.90 13.10
C THR A 119 -2.69 -1.91 13.79
N ILE A 120 -3.94 -2.32 13.97
CA ILE A 120 -4.92 -1.67 14.84
C ILE A 120 -5.33 -2.71 15.88
N LYS A 121 -5.17 -2.37 17.15
CA LYS A 121 -5.55 -3.23 18.26
C LYS A 121 -6.58 -2.53 19.14
N LYS A 122 -7.68 -3.22 19.46
CA LYS A 122 -8.63 -2.86 20.50
C LYS A 122 -8.37 -3.76 21.70
N ASP A 123 -8.00 -3.17 22.81
CA ASP A 123 -7.74 -3.87 24.06
C ASP A 123 -9.04 -4.32 24.69
N GLU A 124 -9.14 -5.59 25.08
CA GLU A 124 -10.35 -6.19 25.63
C GLU A 124 -10.78 -5.54 26.96
N ALA A 125 -9.82 -5.27 27.85
CA ALA A 125 -10.11 -4.80 29.20
C ALA A 125 -10.51 -3.32 29.24
N THR A 126 -9.89 -2.51 28.40
CA THR A 126 -10.06 -1.04 28.43
C THR A 126 -10.89 -0.50 27.28
N GLY A 127 -11.10 -1.28 26.22
CA GLY A 127 -11.70 -0.86 24.96
C GLY A 127 -10.85 0.14 24.18
N LYS A 128 -9.63 0.43 24.62
CA LYS A 128 -8.75 1.42 24.01
C LYS A 128 -8.19 0.93 22.69
N ILE A 129 -8.26 1.76 21.66
CA ILE A 129 -7.67 1.49 20.36
C ILE A 129 -6.25 2.04 20.30
N SER A 130 -5.31 1.19 19.90
CA SER A 130 -3.92 1.54 19.62
C SER A 130 -3.58 1.21 18.15
N ARG A 131 -2.58 1.90 17.61
CA ARG A 131 -2.08 1.68 16.24
C ARG A 131 -0.57 1.50 16.28
N SER A 132 -0.06 0.63 15.42
CA SER A 132 1.39 0.43 15.27
C SER A 132 1.75 0.04 13.84
N CYS A 133 3.00 0.24 13.47
CA CYS A 133 3.57 -0.21 12.20
C CYS A 133 4.98 -0.77 12.39
N THR A 134 5.44 -1.62 11.46
CA THR A 134 6.67 -2.42 11.68
C THR A 134 7.95 -1.68 11.37
N THR A 135 8.03 -0.93 10.27
CA THR A 135 9.29 -0.29 9.84
C THR A 135 9.24 1.21 10.07
N VAL A 136 9.53 1.59 11.31
CA VAL A 136 9.50 3.00 11.76
C VAL A 136 10.43 3.87 10.90
N GLY A 137 9.90 4.97 10.40
CA GLY A 137 10.64 5.92 9.56
C GLY A 137 10.70 5.57 8.07
N GLU A 138 10.19 4.42 7.64
CA GLU A 138 10.12 4.04 6.23
C GLU A 138 8.71 4.08 5.68
N GLY A 139 8.59 4.44 4.39
CA GLY A 139 7.32 4.49 3.70
C GLY A 139 6.30 5.40 4.40
N GLY A 140 5.18 4.84 4.76
CA GLY A 140 4.10 5.50 5.49
C GLY A 140 4.14 5.35 7.01
N CYS A 141 5.14 4.65 7.58
CA CYS A 141 5.31 4.49 9.02
C CYS A 141 6.06 5.69 9.61
N PRO A 142 5.50 6.45 10.57
CA PRO A 142 6.14 7.66 11.10
C PRO A 142 7.45 7.37 11.83
N SER A 143 8.42 8.31 11.77
CA SER A 143 9.71 8.20 12.46
C SER A 143 9.63 8.46 13.97
N GLY A 144 8.55 9.06 14.46
CA GLY A 144 8.36 9.42 15.87
C GLY A 144 7.78 8.32 16.75
N GLY A 145 7.86 7.08 16.33
CA GLY A 145 7.29 5.92 17.05
C GLY A 145 6.07 5.31 16.34
N ALA A 146 5.89 4.02 16.56
CA ALA A 146 4.97 3.17 15.83
C ALA A 146 3.47 3.45 16.08
N THR A 147 3.12 4.47 16.87
CA THR A 147 1.80 4.54 17.52
C THR A 147 0.79 5.52 16.91
N ASN A 148 1.15 6.31 15.88
CA ASN A 148 0.25 7.35 15.34
C ASN A 148 0.29 7.43 13.81
N TRP A 149 -0.17 6.40 13.13
CA TRP A 149 -0.39 6.47 11.68
C TRP A 149 -1.86 6.65 11.31
#